data_6f45267117fec2f557e8456169584d31
#
_entry.id   6f45267117fec2f557e8456169584d31
#
_cell.length_a   1.000
_cell.length_b   1.000
_cell.length_c   1.000
_cell.angle_alpha   90.00
_cell.angle_beta   90.00
_cell.angle_gamma   90.00
#
_symmetry.space_group_name_H-M   'P 1'
#
loop_
_entity.id
_entity.type
_entity.pdbx_description
1 polymer ?
#
loop_
_entity_poly.entity_id
_entity_poly.type
_entity_poly.pdbx_seq_one_letter_code
_entity_poly.pdbx_strand_id
1 'polypeptide(L)'
;MKTVLDNLKGKLVVSCQALENEPLHSPFIMSRMALAAAQGGAAAIRANSVVDIEAIKGLVSLPVIGIIKRDYPDSEVFITATLKEVDELMAVGPEIVALDATARKRPGGGSLDMLIAQIRTRYPSLLLMADIATVQEAVAAQALRFDCVGTTLYGYTAETAGHSLPENDCAFLKEVLSAVTIPVIAEGNVDTPERAARCLALGGHTVVVGGAITRPQQITERFMAAIGAQSTDGA
;
A
#
# COMPACT_ATOMS: atom_id res chain seq x y z
N MET A 1 -16.65 0.17 -19.94
CA MET A 1 -16.65 -0.69 -18.71
C MET A 1 -15.96 0.10 -17.62
N LYS A 2 -16.50 0.08 -16.40
CA LYS A 2 -15.79 0.68 -15.25
C LYS A 2 -14.53 -0.12 -14.98
N THR A 3 -13.41 0.56 -14.75
CA THR A 3 -12.15 -0.09 -14.37
C THR A 3 -12.21 -0.58 -12.92
N VAL A 4 -11.24 -1.41 -12.51
CA VAL A 4 -11.11 -1.81 -11.10
C VAL A 4 -10.95 -0.56 -10.21
N LEU A 5 -10.14 0.41 -10.63
CA LEU A 5 -9.96 1.68 -9.90
C LEU A 5 -11.26 2.44 -9.71
N ASP A 6 -12.12 2.54 -10.76
CA ASP A 6 -13.42 3.21 -10.63
C ASP A 6 -14.30 2.56 -9.56
N ASN A 7 -14.21 1.23 -9.42
CA ASN A 7 -14.98 0.49 -8.43
C ASN A 7 -14.45 0.68 -6.99
N LEU A 8 -13.22 1.12 -6.81
CA LEU A 8 -12.61 1.39 -5.51
C LEU A 8 -12.88 2.81 -4.98
N LYS A 9 -13.40 3.72 -5.81
CA LYS A 9 -13.62 5.12 -5.43
C LYS A 9 -14.51 5.24 -4.18
N GLY A 10 -14.01 5.96 -3.17
CA GLY A 10 -14.71 6.20 -1.90
C GLY A 10 -14.81 4.97 -1.00
N LYS A 11 -13.99 3.94 -1.21
CA LYS A 11 -14.07 2.67 -0.46
C LYS A 11 -12.78 2.35 0.28
N LEU A 12 -12.87 1.33 1.13
CA LEU A 12 -11.77 0.80 1.93
C LEU A 12 -11.10 -0.38 1.23
N VAL A 13 -9.78 -0.35 1.18
CA VAL A 13 -8.91 -1.49 0.91
C VAL A 13 -8.28 -1.94 2.22
N VAL A 14 -8.27 -3.23 2.50
CA VAL A 14 -7.60 -3.76 3.68
C VAL A 14 -6.27 -4.40 3.28
N SER A 15 -5.20 -3.97 3.94
CA SER A 15 -3.87 -4.53 3.73
C SER A 15 -3.68 -5.75 4.63
N CYS A 16 -3.65 -6.94 4.01
CA CYS A 16 -3.42 -8.23 4.67
C CYS A 16 -1.98 -8.67 4.38
N GLN A 17 -1.06 -8.29 5.25
CA GLN A 17 0.36 -8.57 5.11
C GLN A 17 0.96 -8.92 6.48
N ALA A 18 1.80 -9.96 6.52
CA ALA A 18 2.66 -10.27 7.65
C ALA A 18 4.05 -10.63 7.12
N LEU A 19 5.09 -10.08 7.73
CA LEU A 19 6.48 -10.41 7.41
C LEU A 19 6.89 -11.72 8.10
N GLU A 20 7.97 -12.33 7.65
CA GLU A 20 8.45 -13.63 8.18
C GLU A 20 8.67 -13.64 9.69
N ASN A 21 9.03 -12.50 10.28
CA ASN A 21 9.23 -12.33 11.71
C ASN A 21 7.96 -11.95 12.49
N GLU A 22 6.82 -11.77 11.82
CA GLU A 22 5.55 -11.42 12.48
C GLU A 22 4.75 -12.69 12.86
N PRO A 23 4.04 -12.69 14.02
CA PRO A 23 3.37 -13.89 14.54
C PRO A 23 2.26 -14.44 13.62
N LEU A 24 1.71 -13.62 12.73
CA LEU A 24 0.65 -14.01 11.82
C LEU A 24 1.15 -14.37 10.41
N HIS A 25 2.47 -14.53 10.22
CA HIS A 25 3.04 -14.90 8.93
C HIS A 25 2.58 -16.31 8.50
N SER A 26 1.58 -16.36 7.64
CA SER A 26 1.02 -17.59 7.07
C SER A 26 0.02 -17.25 5.97
N PRO A 27 0.09 -17.88 4.77
CA PRO A 27 -0.89 -17.72 3.72
C PRO A 27 -2.32 -18.10 4.18
N PHE A 28 -2.43 -19.11 5.03
CA PHE A 28 -3.70 -19.48 5.64
C PHE A 28 -4.26 -18.34 6.49
N ILE A 29 -3.45 -17.72 7.36
CA ILE A 29 -3.88 -16.64 8.24
C ILE A 29 -4.24 -15.40 7.40
N MET A 30 -3.39 -15.02 6.43
CA MET A 30 -3.65 -13.87 5.57
C MET A 30 -4.93 -14.04 4.74
N SER A 31 -5.20 -15.24 4.23
CA SER A 31 -6.46 -15.50 3.52
C SER A 31 -7.69 -15.41 4.44
N ARG A 32 -7.61 -15.81 5.71
CA ARG A 32 -8.69 -15.65 6.69
C ARG A 32 -8.90 -14.20 7.09
N MET A 33 -7.83 -13.41 7.24
CA MET A 33 -7.92 -11.96 7.43
C MET A 33 -8.60 -11.27 6.23
N ALA A 34 -8.24 -11.66 5.00
CA ALA A 34 -8.88 -11.16 3.79
C ALA A 34 -10.38 -11.50 3.73
N LEU A 35 -10.75 -12.73 4.12
CA LEU A 35 -12.16 -13.13 4.19
C LEU A 35 -12.93 -12.30 5.23
N ALA A 36 -12.37 -12.11 6.42
CA ALA A 36 -12.99 -11.27 7.45
C ALA A 36 -13.15 -9.82 6.98
N ALA A 37 -12.12 -9.27 6.32
CA ALA A 37 -12.18 -7.94 5.71
C ALA A 37 -13.27 -7.84 4.63
N ALA A 38 -13.39 -8.84 3.76
CA ALA A 38 -14.45 -8.91 2.75
C ALA A 38 -15.83 -8.94 3.37
N GLN A 39 -16.05 -9.74 4.41
CA GLN A 39 -17.31 -9.80 5.16
C GLN A 39 -17.62 -8.48 5.89
N GLY A 40 -16.57 -7.75 6.30
CA GLY A 40 -16.66 -6.41 6.87
C GLY A 40 -16.94 -5.30 5.85
N GLY A 41 -16.96 -5.61 4.54
CA GLY A 41 -17.28 -4.66 3.48
C GLY A 41 -16.07 -4.01 2.80
N ALA A 42 -14.87 -4.56 2.96
CA ALA A 42 -13.71 -4.13 2.17
C ALA A 42 -13.98 -4.30 0.67
N ALA A 43 -13.50 -3.37 -0.14
CA ALA A 43 -13.70 -3.37 -1.59
C ALA A 43 -12.53 -4.02 -2.36
N ALA A 44 -11.36 -4.13 -1.74
CA ALA A 44 -10.18 -4.81 -2.25
C ALA A 44 -9.26 -5.22 -1.11
N ILE A 45 -8.28 -6.06 -1.44
CA ILE A 45 -7.22 -6.49 -0.54
C ILE A 45 -5.88 -6.03 -1.10
N ARG A 46 -5.00 -5.49 -0.25
CA ARG A 46 -3.58 -5.32 -0.59
C ARG A 46 -2.81 -6.44 0.09
N ALA A 47 -2.01 -7.19 -0.67
CA ALA A 47 -1.34 -8.39 -0.17
C ALA A 47 0.11 -8.47 -0.67
N ASN A 48 0.97 -9.08 0.14
CA ASN A 48 2.37 -9.33 -0.16
C ASN A 48 2.59 -10.82 -0.43
N SER A 49 3.48 -11.12 -1.36
CA SER A 49 3.90 -12.46 -1.79
C SER A 49 2.92 -13.23 -2.68
N VAL A 50 3.49 -14.07 -3.52
CA VAL A 50 2.73 -14.95 -4.44
C VAL A 50 1.82 -15.90 -3.66
N VAL A 51 2.37 -16.53 -2.62
CA VAL A 51 1.65 -17.55 -1.83
C VAL A 51 0.47 -16.98 -1.05
N ASP A 52 0.62 -15.75 -0.50
CA ASP A 52 -0.48 -15.08 0.19
C ASP A 52 -1.58 -14.66 -0.79
N ILE A 53 -1.18 -14.08 -1.94
CA ILE A 53 -2.12 -13.63 -2.98
C ILE A 53 -2.90 -14.83 -3.53
N GLU A 54 -2.25 -15.94 -3.82
CA GLU A 54 -2.90 -17.16 -4.29
C GLU A 54 -3.92 -17.68 -3.27
N ALA A 55 -3.54 -17.77 -2.00
CA ALA A 55 -4.42 -18.20 -0.92
C ALA A 55 -5.62 -17.24 -0.73
N ILE A 56 -5.40 -15.94 -0.82
CA ILE A 56 -6.45 -14.92 -0.74
C ILE A 56 -7.42 -15.05 -1.93
N LYS A 57 -6.91 -15.11 -3.16
CA LYS A 57 -7.75 -15.23 -4.38
C LYS A 57 -8.51 -16.55 -4.43
N GLY A 58 -8.01 -17.60 -3.80
CA GLY A 58 -8.73 -18.86 -3.64
C GLY A 58 -9.92 -18.80 -2.66
N LEU A 59 -10.01 -17.75 -1.84
CA LEU A 59 -11.01 -17.63 -0.78
C LEU A 59 -11.96 -16.43 -0.95
N VAL A 60 -11.52 -15.34 -1.56
CA VAL A 60 -12.30 -14.12 -1.78
C VAL A 60 -12.25 -13.70 -3.25
N SER A 61 -13.34 -13.12 -3.74
CA SER A 61 -13.45 -12.60 -5.12
C SER A 61 -13.16 -11.09 -5.23
N LEU A 62 -12.61 -10.49 -4.18
CA LEU A 62 -12.23 -9.08 -4.23
C LEU A 62 -10.98 -8.88 -5.09
N PRO A 63 -10.87 -7.73 -5.78
CA PRO A 63 -9.62 -7.37 -6.46
C PRO A 63 -8.46 -7.27 -5.48
N VAL A 64 -7.26 -7.61 -5.95
CA VAL A 64 -6.03 -7.61 -5.16
C VAL A 64 -5.06 -6.58 -5.71
N ILE A 65 -4.52 -5.75 -4.82
CA ILE A 65 -3.32 -4.94 -5.05
C ILE A 65 -2.14 -5.79 -4.56
N GLY A 66 -1.40 -6.36 -5.52
CA GLY A 66 -0.29 -7.27 -5.23
C GLY A 66 1.03 -6.53 -5.12
N ILE A 67 1.85 -6.94 -4.15
CA ILE A 67 3.25 -6.56 -4.01
C ILE A 67 4.12 -7.77 -3.69
N ILE A 68 5.42 -7.65 -3.93
CA ILE A 68 6.41 -8.53 -3.32
C ILE A 68 7.44 -7.67 -2.61
N LYS A 69 7.59 -7.89 -1.31
CA LYS A 69 8.68 -7.31 -0.52
C LYS A 69 9.89 -8.22 -0.60
N ARG A 70 11.00 -7.67 -1.06
CA ARG A 70 12.28 -8.38 -1.15
C ARG A 70 13.41 -7.41 -0.91
N ASP A 71 14.30 -7.76 0.02
CA ASP A 71 15.48 -6.99 0.33
C ASP A 71 16.59 -7.25 -0.69
N TYR A 72 17.34 -6.20 -1.01
CA TYR A 72 18.47 -6.22 -1.92
C TYR A 72 19.69 -5.58 -1.25
N PRO A 73 20.88 -6.19 -1.33
CA PRO A 73 22.07 -5.70 -0.61
C PRO A 73 22.58 -4.35 -1.13
N ASP A 74 22.18 -3.95 -2.34
CA ASP A 74 22.62 -2.74 -3.02
C ASP A 74 21.52 -1.69 -3.18
N SER A 75 20.36 -1.87 -2.52
CA SER A 75 19.21 -0.99 -2.68
C SER A 75 18.32 -0.94 -1.43
N GLU A 76 17.80 0.25 -1.14
CA GLU A 76 16.75 0.44 -0.13
C GLU A 76 15.33 0.26 -0.70
N VAL A 77 15.21 0.08 -2.01
CA VAL A 77 13.93 -0.20 -2.66
C VAL A 77 13.59 -1.68 -2.47
N PHE A 78 12.48 -1.96 -1.79
CA PHE A 78 12.12 -3.32 -1.39
C PHE A 78 10.69 -3.74 -1.81
N ILE A 79 9.84 -2.81 -2.28
CA ILE A 79 8.48 -3.13 -2.74
C ILE A 79 8.49 -3.30 -4.25
N THR A 80 8.35 -4.54 -4.73
CA THR A 80 8.27 -4.87 -6.16
C THR A 80 9.35 -4.15 -6.96
N ALA A 81 10.60 -4.38 -6.54
CA ALA A 81 11.74 -3.53 -6.92
C ALA A 81 12.19 -3.71 -8.37
N THR A 82 11.92 -4.88 -8.97
CA THR A 82 12.40 -5.25 -10.31
C THR A 82 11.31 -5.92 -11.15
N LEU A 83 11.59 -6.16 -12.44
CA LEU A 83 10.68 -6.91 -13.31
C LEU A 83 10.46 -8.35 -12.84
N LYS A 84 11.42 -8.93 -12.09
CA LYS A 84 11.30 -10.28 -11.52
C LYS A 84 10.08 -10.39 -10.59
N GLU A 85 9.92 -9.44 -9.67
CA GLU A 85 8.76 -9.43 -8.76
C GLU A 85 7.45 -9.23 -9.52
N VAL A 86 7.47 -8.41 -10.57
CA VAL A 86 6.28 -8.22 -11.43
C VAL A 86 5.92 -9.52 -12.13
N ASP A 87 6.89 -10.24 -12.71
CA ASP A 87 6.68 -11.52 -13.38
C ASP A 87 6.12 -12.57 -12.41
N GLU A 88 6.67 -12.63 -11.19
CA GLU A 88 6.18 -13.53 -10.14
C GLU A 88 4.73 -13.20 -9.75
N LEU A 89 4.37 -11.91 -9.59
CA LEU A 89 3.00 -11.47 -9.31
C LEU A 89 2.05 -11.84 -10.45
N MET A 90 2.46 -11.65 -11.69
CA MET A 90 1.62 -11.93 -12.84
C MET A 90 1.29 -13.43 -12.99
N ALA A 91 2.05 -14.33 -12.36
CA ALA A 91 1.71 -15.75 -12.32
C ALA A 91 0.42 -16.02 -11.51
N VAL A 92 0.09 -15.19 -10.54
CA VAL A 92 -1.14 -15.28 -9.71
C VAL A 92 -2.17 -14.19 -10.05
N GLY A 93 -1.83 -13.27 -10.95
CA GLY A 93 -2.71 -12.31 -11.59
C GLY A 93 -3.46 -11.37 -10.64
N PRO A 94 -2.79 -10.55 -9.80
CA PRO A 94 -3.45 -9.46 -9.09
C PRO A 94 -4.00 -8.44 -10.09
N GLU A 95 -5.05 -7.75 -9.74
CA GLU A 95 -5.69 -6.76 -10.60
C GLU A 95 -4.88 -5.45 -10.70
N ILE A 96 -4.11 -5.14 -9.66
CA ILE A 96 -3.20 -3.98 -9.59
C ILE A 96 -1.87 -4.48 -9.04
N VAL A 97 -0.76 -4.04 -9.61
CA VAL A 97 0.58 -4.22 -9.03
C VAL A 97 1.06 -2.89 -8.48
N ALA A 98 1.38 -2.86 -7.19
CA ALA A 98 2.03 -1.70 -6.60
C ALA A 98 3.55 -1.90 -6.52
N LEU A 99 4.29 -0.84 -6.77
CA LEU A 99 5.74 -0.85 -6.70
C LEU A 99 6.27 0.47 -6.13
N ASP A 100 7.40 0.37 -5.47
CA ASP A 100 8.15 1.53 -5.00
C ASP A 100 8.47 2.45 -6.18
N ALA A 101 7.96 3.67 -6.14
CA ALA A 101 8.17 4.68 -7.16
C ALA A 101 8.99 5.87 -6.65
N THR A 102 9.74 5.66 -5.56
CA THR A 102 10.63 6.68 -5.01
C THR A 102 11.86 6.91 -5.91
N ALA A 103 12.52 8.03 -5.70
CA ALA A 103 13.76 8.40 -6.39
C ALA A 103 14.98 7.58 -5.93
N ARG A 104 14.83 6.67 -4.96
CA ARG A 104 15.90 5.83 -4.42
C ARG A 104 16.47 4.92 -5.50
N LYS A 105 17.77 4.61 -5.37
CA LYS A 105 18.49 3.73 -6.31
C LYS A 105 17.89 2.33 -6.27
N ARG A 106 17.51 1.80 -7.44
CA ARG A 106 16.99 0.44 -7.59
C ARG A 106 18.10 -0.62 -7.61
N PRO A 107 17.75 -1.88 -7.30
CA PRO A 107 18.69 -3.00 -7.39
C PRO A 107 19.36 -3.08 -8.76
N GLY A 108 20.65 -3.42 -8.76
CA GLY A 108 21.43 -3.53 -10.00
C GLY A 108 21.63 -2.22 -10.77
N GLY A 109 21.34 -1.07 -10.15
CA GLY A 109 21.48 0.25 -10.80
C GLY A 109 20.41 0.57 -11.84
N GLY A 110 19.33 -0.20 -11.89
CA GLY A 110 18.18 0.07 -12.75
C GLY A 110 17.46 1.39 -12.43
N SER A 111 16.71 1.93 -13.39
CA SER A 111 15.88 3.12 -13.22
C SER A 111 14.40 2.78 -13.29
N LEU A 112 13.57 3.63 -12.67
CA LEU A 112 12.12 3.41 -12.63
C LEU A 112 11.49 3.47 -14.02
N ASP A 113 11.90 4.42 -14.84
CA ASP A 113 11.41 4.59 -16.22
C ASP A 113 11.67 3.36 -17.11
N MET A 114 12.89 2.78 -17.01
CA MET A 114 13.22 1.54 -17.71
C MET A 114 12.35 0.37 -17.22
N LEU A 115 12.14 0.24 -15.93
CA LEU A 115 11.28 -0.80 -15.38
C LEU A 115 9.84 -0.64 -15.89
N ILE A 116 9.28 0.57 -15.86
CA ILE A 116 7.92 0.82 -16.33
C ILE A 116 7.80 0.54 -17.84
N ALA A 117 8.79 0.93 -18.65
CA ALA A 117 8.79 0.61 -20.07
C ALA A 117 8.78 -0.91 -20.34
N GLN A 118 9.57 -1.68 -19.58
CA GLN A 118 9.57 -3.14 -19.65
C GLN A 118 8.22 -3.73 -19.24
N ILE A 119 7.63 -3.26 -18.13
CA ILE A 119 6.32 -3.72 -17.66
C ILE A 119 5.25 -3.43 -18.69
N ARG A 120 5.18 -2.20 -19.23
CA ARG A 120 4.18 -1.82 -20.24
C ARG A 120 4.31 -2.59 -21.54
N THR A 121 5.53 -2.97 -21.93
CA THR A 121 5.77 -3.83 -23.10
C THR A 121 5.26 -5.24 -22.85
N ARG A 122 5.51 -5.80 -21.67
CA ARG A 122 5.21 -7.21 -21.34
C ARG A 122 3.77 -7.41 -20.87
N TYR A 123 3.22 -6.43 -20.16
CA TYR A 123 1.89 -6.44 -19.53
C TYR A 123 1.14 -5.13 -19.82
N PRO A 124 0.73 -4.88 -21.06
CA PRO A 124 0.21 -3.56 -21.49
C PRO A 124 -1.09 -3.15 -20.79
N SER A 125 -1.88 -4.09 -20.29
CA SER A 125 -3.16 -3.84 -19.60
C SER A 125 -3.06 -3.87 -18.07
N LEU A 126 -1.87 -4.12 -17.51
CA LEU A 126 -1.67 -4.17 -16.06
C LEU A 126 -1.86 -2.80 -15.45
N LEU A 127 -2.70 -2.70 -14.42
CA LEU A 127 -2.82 -1.48 -13.62
C LEU A 127 -1.64 -1.36 -12.67
N LEU A 128 -0.98 -0.20 -12.69
CA LEU A 128 0.19 0.09 -11.86
C LEU A 128 -0.13 1.17 -10.82
N MET A 129 0.18 0.88 -9.57
CA MET A 129 0.14 1.81 -8.45
C MET A 129 1.57 2.20 -8.07
N ALA A 130 1.83 3.50 -7.99
CA ALA A 130 3.11 4.03 -7.54
C ALA A 130 3.09 4.28 -6.04
N ASP A 131 3.86 3.53 -5.24
CA ASP A 131 4.09 3.83 -3.83
C ASP A 131 5.10 4.96 -3.73
N ILE A 132 4.68 6.13 -3.23
CA ILE A 132 5.48 7.37 -3.18
C ILE A 132 5.68 7.84 -1.74
N ALA A 133 6.75 8.61 -1.54
CA ALA A 133 7.08 9.30 -0.28
C ALA A 133 7.04 10.83 -0.41
N THR A 134 7.13 11.39 -1.62
CA THR A 134 7.16 12.83 -1.88
C THR A 134 6.19 13.24 -2.98
N VAL A 135 5.83 14.53 -3.02
CA VAL A 135 4.99 15.11 -4.09
C VAL A 135 5.67 15.02 -5.44
N GLN A 136 6.99 15.21 -5.49
CA GLN A 136 7.79 15.13 -6.70
C GLN A 136 7.73 13.74 -7.32
N GLU A 137 7.77 12.70 -6.49
CA GLU A 137 7.61 11.31 -6.94
C GLU A 137 6.20 11.04 -7.48
N ALA A 138 5.16 11.63 -6.89
CA ALA A 138 3.79 11.54 -7.43
C ALA A 138 3.69 12.13 -8.85
N VAL A 139 4.29 13.32 -9.06
CA VAL A 139 4.33 13.98 -10.38
C VAL A 139 5.12 13.14 -11.38
N ALA A 140 6.27 12.59 -10.97
CA ALA A 140 7.08 11.72 -11.82
C ALA A 140 6.34 10.42 -12.18
N ALA A 141 5.63 9.81 -11.22
CA ALA A 141 4.82 8.61 -11.46
C ALA A 141 3.70 8.88 -12.47
N GLN A 142 3.00 10.01 -12.38
CA GLN A 142 2.01 10.41 -13.38
C GLN A 142 2.64 10.58 -14.77
N ALA A 143 3.81 11.18 -14.87
CA ALA A 143 4.53 11.33 -16.15
C ALA A 143 4.95 9.98 -16.74
N LEU A 144 5.31 9.00 -15.90
CA LEU A 144 5.61 7.62 -16.27
C LEU A 144 4.38 6.76 -16.55
N ARG A 145 3.17 7.34 -16.52
CA ARG A 145 1.89 6.68 -16.81
C ARG A 145 1.54 5.55 -15.84
N PHE A 146 1.78 5.76 -14.56
CA PHE A 146 1.11 4.97 -13.53
C PHE A 146 -0.39 5.27 -13.55
N ASP A 147 -1.20 4.28 -13.18
CA ASP A 147 -2.66 4.38 -13.19
C ASP A 147 -3.19 5.06 -11.91
N CYS A 148 -2.44 4.96 -10.81
CA CYS A 148 -2.69 5.65 -9.55
C CYS A 148 -1.41 5.82 -8.73
N VAL A 149 -1.45 6.68 -7.73
CA VAL A 149 -0.38 6.83 -6.73
C VAL A 149 -0.91 6.50 -5.34
N GLY A 150 -0.04 5.93 -4.49
CA GLY A 150 -0.31 5.68 -3.08
C GLY A 150 0.70 6.40 -2.19
N THR A 151 0.23 7.06 -1.14
CA THR A 151 1.07 7.76 -0.15
C THR A 151 1.81 6.81 0.80
N THR A 152 1.98 5.57 0.39
CA THR A 152 2.42 4.40 1.17
C THR A 152 3.76 4.60 1.86
N LEU A 153 4.71 5.25 1.18
CA LEU A 153 6.08 5.38 1.65
C LEU A 153 6.37 6.72 2.38
N TYR A 154 5.37 7.59 2.52
CA TYR A 154 5.51 8.80 3.32
C TYR A 154 5.75 8.45 4.80
N GLY A 155 6.87 8.91 5.33
CA GLY A 155 7.36 8.56 6.67
C GLY A 155 8.29 7.32 6.71
N TYR A 156 8.44 6.60 5.59
CA TYR A 156 9.24 5.37 5.53
C TYR A 156 10.53 5.49 4.69
N THR A 157 10.87 6.69 4.24
CA THR A 157 12.14 6.99 3.57
C THR A 157 12.97 7.92 4.43
N ALA A 158 14.29 7.98 4.21
CA ALA A 158 15.17 8.88 4.97
C ALA A 158 14.72 10.35 4.88
N GLU A 159 14.19 10.77 3.72
CA GLU A 159 13.73 12.13 3.46
C GLU A 159 12.46 12.48 4.25
N THR A 160 11.58 11.52 4.50
CA THR A 160 10.28 11.73 5.15
C THR A 160 10.18 11.04 6.51
N ALA A 161 11.30 10.55 7.05
CA ALA A 161 11.32 9.87 8.34
C ALA A 161 10.72 10.74 9.46
N GLY A 162 9.92 10.12 10.31
CA GLY A 162 9.26 10.79 11.44
C GLY A 162 7.93 11.46 11.09
N HIS A 163 7.53 11.50 9.83
CA HIS A 163 6.22 11.98 9.41
C HIS A 163 5.18 10.87 9.30
N SER A 164 3.91 11.24 9.36
CA SER A 164 2.80 10.33 9.11
C SER A 164 1.68 11.00 8.32
N LEU A 165 0.95 10.23 7.52
CA LEU A 165 -0.08 10.78 6.63
C LEU A 165 -1.17 11.60 7.34
N PRO A 166 -1.67 11.20 8.55
CA PRO A 166 -2.72 11.96 9.24
C PRO A 166 -2.26 13.30 9.84
N GLU A 167 -0.96 13.59 9.85
CA GLU A 167 -0.45 14.83 10.44
C GLU A 167 -0.99 16.08 9.73
N ASN A 168 -1.17 17.14 10.50
CA ASN A 168 -1.60 18.46 10.02
C ASN A 168 -2.84 18.36 9.10
N ASP A 169 -3.82 17.55 9.53
CA ASP A 169 -5.04 17.31 8.77
C ASP A 169 -4.73 16.76 7.36
N CYS A 170 -3.89 15.76 7.29
CA CYS A 170 -3.43 15.11 6.05
C CYS A 170 -2.81 16.10 5.03
N ALA A 171 -1.93 16.99 5.50
CA ALA A 171 -1.31 18.01 4.65
C ALA A 171 -0.65 17.39 3.42
N PHE A 172 0.15 16.33 3.59
CA PHE A 172 0.79 15.63 2.49
C PHE A 172 -0.21 15.09 1.45
N LEU A 173 -1.33 14.49 1.89
CA LEU A 173 -2.36 14.04 0.97
C LEU A 173 -2.94 15.19 0.13
N LYS A 174 -3.19 16.35 0.76
CA LYS A 174 -3.70 17.54 0.06
C LYS A 174 -2.72 18.06 -0.98
N GLU A 175 -1.43 18.07 -0.67
CA GLU A 175 -0.37 18.47 -1.60
C GLU A 175 -0.31 17.52 -2.80
N VAL A 176 -0.31 16.20 -2.57
CA VAL A 176 -0.34 15.20 -3.66
C VAL A 176 -1.59 15.36 -4.53
N LEU A 177 -2.79 15.49 -3.92
CA LEU A 177 -4.04 15.69 -4.64
C LEU A 177 -4.04 16.95 -5.51
N SER A 178 -3.32 17.99 -5.10
CA SER A 178 -3.19 19.23 -5.86
C SER A 178 -2.18 19.13 -7.00
N ALA A 179 -1.24 18.18 -6.92
CA ALA A 179 -0.11 18.08 -7.86
C ALA A 179 -0.37 17.08 -9.01
N VAL A 180 -1.30 16.14 -8.85
CA VAL A 180 -1.58 15.11 -9.85
C VAL A 180 -3.07 15.02 -10.18
N THR A 181 -3.38 14.47 -11.36
CA THR A 181 -4.77 14.27 -11.83
C THR A 181 -5.20 12.79 -11.82
N ILE A 182 -4.25 11.87 -11.67
CA ILE A 182 -4.53 10.44 -11.53
C ILE A 182 -5.04 10.13 -10.11
N PRO A 183 -5.78 9.02 -9.90
CA PRO A 183 -6.29 8.64 -8.60
C PRO A 183 -5.20 8.58 -7.52
N VAL A 184 -5.48 9.21 -6.35
CA VAL A 184 -4.59 9.17 -5.18
C VAL A 184 -5.19 8.24 -4.13
N ILE A 185 -4.45 7.21 -3.77
CA ILE A 185 -4.80 6.23 -2.74
C ILE A 185 -4.14 6.67 -1.43
N ALA A 186 -4.95 6.95 -0.41
CA ALA A 186 -4.46 7.33 0.91
C ALA A 186 -4.00 6.09 1.67
N GLU A 187 -2.70 5.94 1.89
CA GLU A 187 -2.09 4.84 2.64
C GLU A 187 -0.93 5.39 3.48
N GLY A 188 -0.76 4.87 4.68
CA GLY A 188 0.32 5.22 5.61
C GLY A 188 -0.22 5.71 6.95
N ASN A 189 -0.12 4.87 7.98
CA ASN A 189 -0.54 5.18 9.36
C ASN A 189 -1.98 5.69 9.53
N VAL A 190 -2.88 5.29 8.63
CA VAL A 190 -4.33 5.51 8.78
C VAL A 190 -4.84 4.47 9.77
N ASP A 191 -4.96 4.84 11.05
CA ASP A 191 -5.12 3.92 12.18
C ASP A 191 -6.45 4.04 12.91
N THR A 192 -7.33 4.99 12.51
CA THR A 192 -8.70 5.11 13.03
C THR A 192 -9.71 5.27 11.89
N PRO A 193 -10.99 4.89 12.14
CA PRO A 193 -12.08 5.08 11.17
C PRO A 193 -12.25 6.55 10.75
N GLU A 194 -12.10 7.49 11.71
CA GLU A 194 -12.26 8.93 11.47
C GLU A 194 -11.18 9.45 10.52
N ARG A 195 -9.93 8.99 10.69
CA ARG A 195 -8.81 9.34 9.78
C ARG A 195 -9.04 8.78 8.39
N ALA A 196 -9.54 7.55 8.27
CA ALA A 196 -9.90 6.96 6.98
C ALA A 196 -11.01 7.76 6.28
N ALA A 197 -12.08 8.09 7.00
CA ALA A 197 -13.16 8.94 6.49
C ALA A 197 -12.65 10.33 6.09
N ARG A 198 -11.72 10.90 6.89
CA ARG A 198 -11.11 12.22 6.58
C ARG A 198 -10.30 12.19 5.29
N CYS A 199 -9.49 11.17 5.07
CA CYS A 199 -8.74 11.01 3.81
C CYS A 199 -9.67 11.00 2.59
N LEU A 200 -10.78 10.28 2.66
CA LEU A 200 -11.78 10.25 1.58
C LEU A 200 -12.50 11.60 1.40
N ALA A 201 -12.86 12.27 2.50
CA ALA A 201 -13.51 13.58 2.45
C ALA A 201 -12.61 14.68 1.85
N LEU A 202 -11.30 14.54 1.96
CA LEU A 202 -10.32 15.44 1.33
C LEU A 202 -10.13 15.20 -0.17
N GLY A 203 -10.70 14.13 -0.72
CA GLY A 203 -10.60 13.80 -2.15
C GLY A 203 -9.74 12.56 -2.45
N GLY A 204 -9.23 11.88 -1.44
CA GLY A 204 -8.59 10.57 -1.63
C GLY A 204 -9.50 9.63 -2.43
N HIS A 205 -8.94 8.98 -3.44
CA HIS A 205 -9.73 8.10 -4.30
C HIS A 205 -10.24 6.87 -3.55
N THR A 206 -9.38 6.27 -2.76
CA THR A 206 -9.66 5.17 -1.83
C THR A 206 -8.69 5.25 -0.66
N VAL A 207 -8.93 4.50 0.40
CA VAL A 207 -8.06 4.44 1.57
C VAL A 207 -7.62 3.01 1.81
N VAL A 208 -6.34 2.83 2.14
CA VAL A 208 -5.76 1.53 2.54
C VAL A 208 -5.48 1.55 4.03
N VAL A 209 -6.00 0.56 4.75
CA VAL A 209 -5.73 0.36 6.18
C VAL A 209 -5.12 -1.01 6.40
N GLY A 210 -3.96 -1.05 7.05
CA GLY A 210 -3.23 -2.27 7.38
C GLY A 210 -3.24 -2.58 8.87
N GLY A 211 -2.20 -2.17 9.59
CA GLY A 211 -1.94 -2.55 10.97
C GLY A 211 -3.07 -2.29 11.97
N ALA A 212 -3.93 -1.31 11.70
CA ALA A 212 -5.10 -1.04 12.52
C ALA A 212 -6.21 -2.09 12.42
N ILE A 213 -6.18 -2.95 11.38
CA ILE A 213 -7.17 -4.00 11.17
C ILE A 213 -6.54 -5.38 11.27
N THR A 214 -5.37 -5.58 10.67
CA THR A 214 -4.80 -6.92 10.42
C THR A 214 -3.59 -7.26 11.29
N ARG A 215 -3.16 -6.36 12.19
CA ARG A 215 -2.04 -6.62 13.12
C ARG A 215 -2.48 -6.50 14.58
N PRO A 216 -3.08 -7.55 15.17
CA PRO A 216 -3.50 -7.57 16.58
C PRO A 216 -2.38 -7.17 17.55
N GLN A 217 -1.12 -7.54 17.26
CA GLN A 217 0.03 -7.12 18.05
C GLN A 217 0.11 -5.60 18.15
N GLN A 218 0.12 -4.88 17.02
CA GLN A 218 0.20 -3.42 17.00
C GLN A 218 -1.03 -2.75 17.62
N ILE A 219 -2.20 -3.39 17.48
CA ILE A 219 -3.44 -2.91 18.12
C ILE A 219 -3.29 -3.05 19.64
N THR A 220 -2.84 -4.21 20.13
CA THR A 220 -2.63 -4.47 21.56
C THR A 220 -1.60 -3.50 22.15
N GLU A 221 -0.48 -3.26 21.47
CA GLU A 221 0.56 -2.32 21.90
C GLU A 221 -0.01 -0.90 22.11
N ARG A 222 -0.91 -0.44 21.21
CA ARG A 222 -1.57 0.87 21.35
C ARG A 222 -2.49 0.93 22.57
N PHE A 223 -3.24 -0.13 22.85
CA PHE A 223 -4.07 -0.20 24.06
C PHE A 223 -3.20 -0.18 25.32
N MET A 224 -2.12 -0.96 25.34
CA MET A 224 -1.19 -1.00 26.48
C MET A 224 -0.50 0.33 26.72
N ALA A 225 -0.08 1.03 25.66
CA ALA A 225 0.52 2.36 25.78
C ALA A 225 -0.47 3.36 26.39
N ALA A 226 -1.74 3.36 25.95
CA ALA A 226 -2.76 4.24 26.49
C ALA A 226 -3.09 3.97 27.97
N ILE A 227 -3.13 2.70 28.38
CA ILE A 227 -3.35 2.30 29.78
C ILE A 227 -2.15 2.71 30.63
N GLY A 228 -0.90 2.49 30.14
CA GLY A 228 0.32 2.84 30.86
C GLY A 228 0.48 4.36 31.09
N ALA A 229 0.08 5.18 30.13
CA ALA A 229 0.14 6.64 30.26
C ALA A 229 -0.77 7.18 31.38
N GLN A 230 -1.93 6.56 31.60
CA GLN A 230 -2.83 6.97 32.70
C GLN A 230 -2.30 6.61 34.09
N SER A 231 -1.40 5.65 34.19
CA SER A 231 -0.80 5.24 35.48
C SER A 231 0.31 6.18 35.96
N THR A 232 0.85 7.04 35.11
CA THR A 232 1.93 7.97 35.43
C THR A 232 1.43 9.37 35.81
N ASP A 233 0.19 9.74 35.43
CA ASP A 233 -0.40 11.04 35.72
C ASP A 233 -1.13 11.08 37.09
N GLY A 234 -1.14 9.98 37.84
CA GLY A 234 -1.81 9.81 39.13
C GLY A 234 -0.86 9.60 40.35
N ALA A 235 0.46 9.85 40.22
CA ALA A 235 1.42 9.65 41.29
C ALA A 235 2.03 10.98 41.75
#